data_3238f653481eb5520508678deb90490e
#
_entry.id   3238f653481eb5520508678deb90490e
#
_cell.length_a   1.000
_cell.length_b   1.000
_cell.length_c   1.000
_cell.angle_alpha   90.00
_cell.angle_beta   90.00
_cell.angle_gamma   90.00
#
_symmetry.space_group_name_H-M   'P 1'
#
loop_
_entity.id
_entity.type
_entity.pdbx_description
1 polymer ?
#
loop_
_entity_poly.entity_id
_entity_poly.type
_entity_poly.pdbx_seq_one_letter_code
_entity_poly.pdbx_strand_id
1 'polypeptide(L)'
;VVTLVATGSSVYSVNAAKAGSAATETVEETEVSEETEDTEDAENSLKDLLDNGSKVSEKEIGKEETVYVIADNTGKEQKIIVSDHLINNDDKDTLEDASTLKDIENVKGDETFTQSGNKVTWQADGNDIFYQGTSESELPVTQKLTYYLDGKEVTPEELAGKSGEVTIRFDYTNNQKVTAKIDGKDEDIYVPFMAVSGMILGDEFSDIEVENGKVISDGSNNVVVGYALPGLKESLNVKDDDFDGDVTIPDYVEVKAKVENFKLDTTMTVVMNATNFISADGEDPTTSIEDM
;
A
#
# COMPACT_ATOMS: atom_id res chain seq x y z
N VAL A 1 7.62 -8.24 3.86
CA VAL A 1 6.29 -7.60 3.81
C VAL A 1 6.49 -6.13 3.50
N VAL A 2 5.79 -5.62 2.51
CA VAL A 2 5.84 -4.20 2.11
C VAL A 2 4.43 -3.63 2.22
N THR A 3 4.27 -2.53 2.94
CA THR A 3 2.97 -1.86 3.10
C THR A 3 3.07 -0.42 2.61
N LEU A 4 2.14 0.00 1.79
CA LEU A 4 2.01 1.36 1.31
C LEU A 4 0.73 1.98 1.87
N VAL A 5 0.80 3.18 2.42
CA VAL A 5 -0.36 3.90 2.97
C VAL A 5 -0.42 5.30 2.37
N ALA A 6 -1.58 5.72 1.88
CA ALA A 6 -1.81 7.07 1.35
C ALA A 6 -2.94 7.79 2.09
N THR A 7 -2.75 9.05 2.46
CA THR A 7 -3.79 9.90 3.06
C THR A 7 -3.80 11.27 2.40
N GLY A 8 -4.96 11.71 1.92
CA GLY A 8 -5.10 13.03 1.29
C GLY A 8 -4.26 13.15 0.03
N SER A 9 -3.36 14.14 -0.03
CA SER A 9 -2.38 14.34 -1.10
C SER A 9 -1.08 13.56 -0.91
N SER A 10 -1.02 12.64 0.05
CA SER A 10 0.20 11.93 0.44
C SER A 10 0.07 10.44 0.15
N VAL A 11 1.08 9.86 -0.49
CA VAL A 11 1.19 8.41 -0.77
C VAL A 11 2.22 7.79 0.16
N TYR A 12 1.87 6.70 0.82
CA TYR A 12 2.73 6.01 1.80
C TYR A 12 3.20 4.66 1.25
N SER A 13 4.48 4.47 0.99
CA SER A 13 5.03 3.21 0.49
C SER A 13 6.04 2.55 1.44
N VAL A 14 6.07 1.23 1.47
CA VAL A 14 6.95 0.45 2.34
C VAL A 14 7.82 -0.48 1.50
N ASN A 15 9.12 -0.38 1.66
CA ASN A 15 10.08 -1.29 1.07
C ASN A 15 10.65 -2.25 2.12
N ALA A 16 10.48 -3.56 1.93
CA ALA A 16 11.22 -4.54 2.71
C ALA A 16 12.69 -4.55 2.27
N ALA A 17 13.59 -4.25 3.18
CA ALA A 17 15.00 -4.37 2.91
C ALA A 17 15.37 -5.85 2.70
N LYS A 18 15.85 -6.17 1.49
CA LYS A 18 16.43 -7.47 1.17
C LYS A 18 17.71 -7.63 1.98
N ALA A 19 17.70 -8.48 2.99
CA ALA A 19 18.92 -8.83 3.68
C ALA A 19 19.79 -9.71 2.77
N GLY A 20 20.84 -9.12 2.24
CA GLY A 20 22.08 -9.78 1.87
C GLY A 20 22.20 -10.38 0.47
N SER A 21 23.17 -9.87 -0.19
CA SER A 21 24.06 -10.40 -1.20
C SER A 21 23.95 -9.80 -2.60
N ALA A 22 24.94 -8.98 -2.91
CA ALA A 22 25.26 -8.55 -4.26
C ALA A 22 25.75 -9.75 -5.09
N ALA A 23 25.11 -9.98 -6.23
CA ALA A 23 25.74 -10.65 -7.37
C ALA A 23 25.19 -10.00 -8.64
N THR A 24 26.08 -9.30 -9.32
CA THR A 24 25.88 -8.77 -10.66
C THR A 24 26.00 -9.93 -11.63
N GLU A 25 24.93 -10.30 -12.31
CA GLU A 25 24.99 -11.10 -13.53
C GLU A 25 24.25 -10.39 -14.65
N THR A 26 25.00 -10.13 -15.72
CA THR A 26 24.54 -9.69 -17.04
C THR A 26 23.74 -10.81 -17.67
N VAL A 27 22.49 -10.55 -18.03
CA VAL A 27 21.67 -11.48 -18.80
C VAL A 27 21.59 -10.98 -20.25
N GLU A 28 21.98 -11.87 -21.18
CA GLU A 28 21.85 -11.71 -22.62
C GLU A 28 20.37 -11.75 -23.03
N GLU A 29 20.00 -10.87 -23.95
CA GLU A 29 18.69 -10.84 -24.60
C GLU A 29 18.40 -12.14 -25.32
N THR A 30 17.31 -12.80 -24.95
CA THR A 30 16.71 -13.86 -25.78
C THR A 30 15.26 -13.42 -26.05
N GLU A 31 14.94 -13.28 -27.34
CA GLU A 31 13.59 -13.00 -27.82
C GLU A 31 12.60 -14.06 -27.32
N VAL A 32 11.56 -13.64 -26.60
CA VAL A 32 10.44 -14.48 -26.17
C VAL A 32 9.12 -13.84 -26.67
N SER A 33 8.29 -14.69 -27.21
CA SER A 33 7.05 -14.47 -27.95
C SER A 33 5.88 -13.92 -27.10
N GLU A 34 5.02 -13.21 -27.75
CA GLU A 34 3.71 -12.58 -27.58
C GLU A 34 2.69 -13.02 -26.49
N GLU A 35 3.10 -13.62 -25.33
CA GLU A 35 2.19 -13.93 -24.23
C GLU A 35 2.50 -13.16 -22.92
N THR A 36 3.36 -12.14 -22.97
CA THR A 36 3.86 -11.41 -21.80
C THR A 36 3.13 -10.07 -21.52
N GLU A 37 2.16 -9.66 -22.35
CA GLU A 37 1.53 -8.34 -22.20
C GLU A 37 0.72 -8.21 -20.90
N ASP A 38 -0.01 -9.25 -20.46
CA ASP A 38 -0.92 -9.14 -19.31
C ASP A 38 -0.23 -9.03 -17.95
N THR A 39 0.98 -9.62 -17.80
CA THR A 39 1.74 -9.53 -16.53
C THR A 39 2.59 -8.27 -16.46
N GLU A 40 3.17 -7.83 -17.56
CA GLU A 40 3.82 -6.52 -17.64
C GLU A 40 2.80 -5.40 -17.38
N ASP A 41 1.56 -5.55 -17.82
CA ASP A 41 0.48 -4.61 -17.56
C ASP A 41 0.07 -4.61 -16.08
N ALA A 42 0.04 -5.75 -15.39
CA ALA A 42 -0.26 -5.82 -13.96
C ALA A 42 0.88 -5.31 -13.08
N GLU A 43 2.13 -5.62 -13.43
CA GLU A 43 3.31 -5.06 -12.77
C GLU A 43 3.42 -3.55 -13.04
N ASN A 44 3.13 -3.11 -14.25
CA ASN A 44 3.08 -1.70 -14.61
C ASN A 44 1.90 -0.98 -13.95
N SER A 45 0.73 -1.60 -13.84
CA SER A 45 -0.43 -1.06 -13.12
C SER A 45 -0.15 -0.93 -11.62
N LEU A 46 0.51 -1.92 -11.02
CA LEU A 46 0.96 -1.87 -9.63
C LEU A 46 2.05 -0.80 -9.45
N LYS A 47 2.97 -0.69 -10.39
CA LYS A 47 4.01 0.34 -10.42
C LYS A 47 3.42 1.73 -10.66
N ASP A 48 2.44 1.85 -11.57
CA ASP A 48 1.73 3.11 -11.80
C ASP A 48 0.88 3.53 -10.59
N LEU A 49 0.29 2.60 -9.86
CA LEU A 49 -0.33 2.86 -8.56
C LEU A 49 0.70 3.33 -7.52
N LEU A 50 1.90 2.75 -7.55
CA LEU A 50 3.01 3.14 -6.67
C LEU A 50 3.59 4.50 -7.03
N ASP A 51 3.74 4.79 -8.32
CA ASP A 51 4.36 6.01 -8.84
C ASP A 51 3.36 7.18 -8.98
N ASN A 52 2.07 6.87 -9.13
CA ASN A 52 1.03 7.84 -9.47
C ASN A 52 -0.13 7.93 -8.47
N GLY A 53 -0.06 7.28 -7.30
CA GLY A 53 -1.14 7.26 -6.30
C GLY A 53 -1.91 8.59 -6.29
N SER A 54 -3.23 8.53 -6.46
CA SER A 54 -4.21 9.60 -6.72
C SER A 54 -3.60 11.01 -6.88
N LYS A 55 -3.25 11.39 -8.11
CA LYS A 55 -2.78 12.76 -8.43
C LYS A 55 -3.88 13.76 -8.10
N VAL A 56 -3.80 14.36 -6.93
CA VAL A 56 -4.45 15.65 -6.69
C VAL A 56 -3.70 16.67 -7.54
N SER A 57 -4.45 17.54 -8.25
CA SER A 57 -3.93 18.53 -9.19
C SER A 57 -2.67 19.23 -8.65
N GLU A 58 -1.55 19.05 -9.31
CA GLU A 58 -0.18 19.47 -8.94
C GLU A 58 -0.01 20.98 -8.67
N LYS A 59 -1.02 21.80 -8.95
CA LYS A 59 -0.89 23.27 -8.94
C LYS A 59 -1.19 23.95 -7.60
N GLU A 60 -1.70 23.27 -6.59
CA GLU A 60 -2.06 23.87 -5.31
C GLU A 60 -1.35 23.26 -4.09
N ILE A 61 -0.57 22.20 -4.26
CA ILE A 61 0.06 21.48 -3.16
C ILE A 61 1.54 21.86 -3.10
N GLY A 62 1.92 22.55 -2.03
CA GLY A 62 3.34 22.89 -1.76
C GLY A 62 4.12 21.74 -1.14
N LYS A 63 3.49 20.56 -0.92
CA LYS A 63 4.12 19.40 -0.29
C LYS A 63 3.44 18.11 -0.72
N GLU A 64 4.25 17.11 -1.08
CA GLU A 64 3.86 15.72 -1.25
C GLU A 64 4.50 14.87 -0.15
N GLU A 65 3.79 13.92 0.38
CA GLU A 65 4.29 13.05 1.45
C GLU A 65 4.03 11.59 1.11
N THR A 66 5.06 10.76 1.24
CA THR A 66 4.98 9.31 1.10
C THR A 66 5.45 8.63 2.39
N VAL A 67 4.64 7.77 2.97
CA VAL A 67 5.02 7.01 4.17
C VAL A 67 5.35 5.57 3.80
N TYR A 68 6.55 5.15 4.17
CA TYR A 68 7.05 3.79 3.99
C TYR A 68 7.03 3.07 5.34
N VAL A 69 6.23 2.01 5.47
CA VAL A 69 6.18 1.19 6.69
C VAL A 69 6.89 -0.14 6.44
N ILE A 70 7.94 -0.42 7.16
CA ILE A 70 8.58 -1.73 7.18
C ILE A 70 7.90 -2.56 8.25
N ALA A 71 7.31 -3.68 7.86
CA ALA A 71 6.63 -4.60 8.75
C ALA A 71 7.28 -5.98 8.74
N ASP A 72 7.12 -6.75 9.81
CA ASP A 72 7.51 -8.13 9.86
C ASP A 72 6.50 -9.05 9.12
N ASN A 73 6.76 -10.34 9.12
CA ASN A 73 5.94 -11.35 8.46
C ASN A 73 4.55 -11.58 9.08
N THR A 74 4.24 -10.91 10.20
CA THR A 74 2.89 -10.89 10.80
C THR A 74 2.13 -9.61 10.47
N GLY A 75 2.76 -8.68 9.72
CA GLY A 75 2.19 -7.37 9.39
C GLY A 75 2.45 -6.30 10.46
N LYS A 76 3.17 -6.64 11.55
CA LYS A 76 3.47 -5.68 12.59
C LYS A 76 4.56 -4.71 12.14
N GLU A 77 4.28 -3.42 12.28
CA GLU A 77 5.23 -2.35 11.94
C GLU A 77 6.53 -2.46 12.77
N GLN A 78 7.66 -2.32 12.09
CA GLN A 78 9.00 -2.29 12.66
C GLN A 78 9.63 -0.90 12.52
N LYS A 79 9.33 -0.20 11.44
CA LYS A 79 9.84 1.14 11.16
C LYS A 79 8.89 1.89 10.25
N ILE A 80 8.66 3.17 10.54
CA ILE A 80 7.92 4.09 9.71
C ILE A 80 8.91 5.16 9.21
N ILE A 81 9.03 5.28 7.89
CA ILE A 81 9.84 6.28 7.21
C ILE A 81 8.88 7.17 6.43
N VAL A 82 9.00 8.47 6.61
CA VAL A 82 8.23 9.46 5.85
C VAL A 82 9.19 10.17 4.90
N SER A 83 8.82 10.22 3.63
CA SER A 83 9.53 10.93 2.58
C SER A 83 8.68 12.10 2.12
N ASP A 84 9.22 13.28 2.22
CA ASP A 84 8.59 14.55 1.91
C ASP A 84 9.24 15.20 0.69
N HIS A 85 8.43 15.71 -0.23
CA HIS A 85 8.81 16.56 -1.34
C HIS A 85 8.15 17.93 -1.14
N LEU A 86 8.95 18.95 -0.86
CA LEU A 86 8.51 20.33 -0.81
C LEU A 86 8.71 20.96 -2.19
N ILE A 87 7.62 21.40 -2.80
CA ILE A 87 7.58 21.95 -4.14
C ILE A 87 7.80 23.46 -4.06
N ASN A 88 8.86 23.96 -4.71
CA ASN A 88 9.24 25.38 -4.69
C ASN A 88 8.73 26.12 -5.93
N ASN A 89 7.42 26.26 -6.07
CA ASN A 89 6.80 26.89 -7.25
C ASN A 89 7.19 28.37 -7.47
N ASP A 90 7.71 29.04 -6.46
CA ASP A 90 7.99 30.47 -6.47
C ASP A 90 9.50 30.77 -6.46
N ASP A 91 10.37 29.79 -6.68
CA ASP A 91 11.84 29.89 -6.66
C ASP A 91 12.35 30.59 -5.37
N LYS A 92 11.78 30.27 -4.21
CA LYS A 92 12.13 30.88 -2.92
C LYS A 92 13.52 30.42 -2.48
N ASP A 93 14.28 31.33 -1.87
CA ASP A 93 15.55 31.00 -1.25
C ASP A 93 15.39 30.09 -0.01
N THR A 94 14.23 30.19 0.65
CA THR A 94 13.94 29.40 1.85
C THR A 94 12.54 28.80 1.78
N LEU A 95 12.40 27.53 2.22
CA LEU A 95 11.13 26.86 2.42
C LEU A 95 10.95 26.51 3.90
N GLU A 96 9.73 26.73 4.41
CA GLU A 96 9.35 26.40 5.76
C GLU A 96 8.37 25.22 5.75
N ASP A 97 8.60 24.26 6.65
CA ASP A 97 7.72 23.13 6.84
C ASP A 97 7.47 22.87 8.33
N ALA A 98 6.35 22.21 8.63
CA ALA A 98 6.02 21.73 9.95
C ALA A 98 6.16 20.19 9.97
N SER A 99 7.20 19.69 10.62
CA SER A 99 7.50 18.27 10.69
C SER A 99 7.71 17.79 12.12
N THR A 100 7.11 16.65 12.46
CA THR A 100 7.34 15.93 13.73
C THR A 100 8.33 14.77 13.57
N LEU A 101 8.91 14.62 12.39
CA LEU A 101 9.84 13.55 12.06
C LEU A 101 11.13 13.67 12.89
N LYS A 102 11.68 12.51 13.19
CA LYS A 102 13.01 12.34 13.78
C LYS A 102 14.02 11.98 12.69
N ASP A 103 15.29 12.24 12.97
CA ASP A 103 16.40 11.86 12.08
C ASP A 103 16.19 12.36 10.63
N ILE A 104 15.81 13.65 10.50
CA ILE A 104 15.56 14.28 9.20
C ILE A 104 16.85 14.31 8.39
N GLU A 105 16.78 13.86 7.14
CA GLU A 105 17.87 13.76 6.19
C GLU A 105 17.43 14.28 4.82
N ASN A 106 18.24 15.15 4.17
CA ASN A 106 18.06 15.50 2.76
C ASN A 106 18.44 14.28 1.91
N VAL A 107 17.55 13.83 1.03
CA VAL A 107 17.80 12.63 0.20
C VAL A 107 18.12 12.95 -1.25
N LYS A 108 18.05 14.24 -1.64
CA LYS A 108 18.38 14.70 -2.99
C LYS A 108 18.83 16.15 -2.98
N GLY A 109 20.07 16.40 -3.38
CA GLY A 109 20.69 17.73 -3.38
C GLY A 109 21.58 17.98 -2.16
N ASP A 110 22.03 19.23 -2.01
CA ASP A 110 22.98 19.67 -0.97
C ASP A 110 22.34 20.67 -0.01
N GLU A 111 21.03 20.92 -0.11
CA GLU A 111 20.30 21.89 0.67
C GLU A 111 20.38 21.55 2.15
N THR A 112 20.63 22.58 2.97
CA THR A 112 20.73 22.44 4.42
C THR A 112 19.48 22.95 5.11
N PHE A 113 19.25 22.54 6.34
CA PHE A 113 18.11 22.97 7.12
C PHE A 113 18.47 23.31 8.57
N THR A 114 17.57 24.03 9.22
CA THR A 114 17.54 24.22 10.66
C THR A 114 16.19 23.74 11.20
N GLN A 115 16.19 23.09 12.37
CA GLN A 115 14.98 22.63 13.02
C GLN A 115 14.84 23.28 14.40
N SER A 116 13.64 23.77 14.71
CA SER A 116 13.28 24.31 16.01
C SER A 116 11.88 23.82 16.40
N GLY A 117 11.85 22.82 17.28
CA GLY A 117 10.62 22.10 17.55
C GLY A 117 10.11 21.40 16.30
N ASN A 118 8.85 21.66 15.93
CA ASN A 118 8.23 21.11 14.72
C ASN A 118 8.47 21.97 13.47
N LYS A 119 9.13 23.12 13.59
CA LYS A 119 9.42 23.96 12.44
C LYS A 119 10.76 23.54 11.84
N VAL A 120 10.75 23.23 10.55
CA VAL A 120 11.92 22.97 9.72
C VAL A 120 12.02 24.10 8.71
N THR A 121 13.22 24.70 8.58
CA THR A 121 13.49 25.77 7.62
C THR A 121 14.67 25.35 6.74
N TRP A 122 14.39 25.16 5.46
CA TRP A 122 15.34 24.75 4.43
C TRP A 122 15.94 25.95 3.72
N GLN A 123 17.24 25.87 3.41
CA GLN A 123 17.91 26.78 2.47
C GLN A 123 17.74 26.17 1.08
N ALA A 124 16.66 26.53 0.39
CA ALA A 124 16.25 25.89 -0.84
C ALA A 124 16.93 26.46 -2.08
N ASP A 125 17.37 27.72 -2.03
CA ASP A 125 18.08 28.44 -3.12
C ASP A 125 17.34 28.29 -4.48
N GLY A 126 16.00 28.32 -4.46
CA GLY A 126 15.14 28.15 -5.63
C GLY A 126 14.81 26.70 -5.98
N ASN A 127 15.38 25.70 -5.32
CA ASN A 127 15.15 24.29 -5.61
C ASN A 127 13.97 23.71 -4.80
N ASP A 128 13.40 22.62 -5.29
CA ASP A 128 12.57 21.73 -4.50
C ASP A 128 13.40 21.01 -3.44
N ILE A 129 12.78 20.65 -2.32
CA ILE A 129 13.42 19.90 -1.25
C ILE A 129 12.86 18.49 -1.17
N PHE A 130 13.73 17.49 -1.14
CA PHE A 130 13.40 16.10 -0.92
C PHE A 130 14.07 15.63 0.37
N TYR A 131 13.29 15.32 1.38
CA TYR A 131 13.83 14.86 2.65
C TYR A 131 13.06 13.67 3.19
N GLN A 132 13.68 12.95 4.09
CA GLN A 132 13.03 11.84 4.81
C GLN A 132 13.33 11.95 6.30
N GLY A 133 12.52 11.23 7.06
CA GLY A 133 12.73 11.05 8.50
C GLY A 133 11.97 9.85 9.01
N THR A 134 12.08 9.57 10.30
CA THR A 134 11.35 8.50 10.95
C THR A 134 10.18 9.05 11.74
N SER A 135 9.06 8.29 11.78
CA SER A 135 7.86 8.60 12.56
C SER A 135 7.59 7.54 13.61
N GLU A 136 7.01 7.95 14.74
CA GLU A 136 6.42 7.08 15.76
C GLU A 136 4.91 7.27 15.84
N SER A 137 4.32 7.96 14.87
CA SER A 137 2.88 8.20 14.81
C SER A 137 2.13 6.90 14.52
N GLU A 138 0.92 6.79 15.07
CA GLU A 138 0.02 5.68 14.78
C GLU A 138 -0.40 5.70 13.30
N LEU A 139 -0.38 4.52 12.67
CA LEU A 139 -0.79 4.38 11.27
C LEU A 139 -2.31 4.50 11.12
N PRO A 140 -2.79 5.18 10.07
CA PRO A 140 -4.23 5.31 9.82
C PRO A 140 -4.89 3.97 9.49
N VAL A 141 -4.16 3.06 8.87
CA VAL A 141 -4.57 1.68 8.62
C VAL A 141 -3.44 0.76 9.04
N THR A 142 -3.78 -0.26 9.81
CA THR A 142 -2.87 -1.34 10.21
C THR A 142 -3.28 -2.63 9.55
N GLN A 143 -2.33 -3.54 9.37
CA GLN A 143 -2.58 -4.88 8.83
C GLN A 143 -2.11 -5.96 9.80
N LYS A 144 -2.76 -7.12 9.71
CA LYS A 144 -2.33 -8.35 10.38
C LYS A 144 -2.32 -9.48 9.35
N LEU A 145 -1.20 -10.21 9.27
CA LEU A 145 -1.11 -11.42 8.47
C LEU A 145 -1.28 -12.65 9.37
N THR A 146 -2.17 -13.54 8.96
CA THR A 146 -2.42 -14.83 9.62
C THR A 146 -2.20 -15.94 8.62
N TYR A 147 -1.53 -17.00 9.04
CA TYR A 147 -1.16 -18.14 8.19
C TYR A 147 -1.80 -19.41 8.68
N TYR A 148 -2.27 -20.24 7.76
CA TYR A 148 -2.83 -21.54 8.04
C TYR A 148 -2.14 -22.61 7.18
N LEU A 149 -1.92 -23.78 7.74
CA LEU A 149 -1.47 -25.00 7.06
C LEU A 149 -2.52 -26.09 7.30
N ASP A 150 -3.11 -26.62 6.21
CA ASP A 150 -4.17 -27.62 6.25
C ASP A 150 -5.33 -27.22 7.18
N GLY A 151 -5.71 -25.93 7.12
CA GLY A 151 -6.79 -25.32 7.92
C GLY A 151 -6.45 -25.04 9.39
N LYS A 152 -5.20 -25.30 9.82
CA LYS A 152 -4.75 -25.00 11.18
C LYS A 152 -3.86 -23.77 11.18
N GLU A 153 -4.16 -22.80 12.06
CA GLU A 153 -3.33 -21.62 12.26
C GLU A 153 -1.92 -22.01 12.72
N VAL A 154 -0.91 -21.41 12.08
CA VAL A 154 0.51 -21.64 12.34
C VAL A 154 1.26 -20.31 12.29
N THR A 155 2.45 -20.26 12.92
CA THR A 155 3.34 -19.11 12.77
C THR A 155 4.07 -19.16 11.43
N PRO A 156 4.56 -18.01 10.92
CA PRO A 156 5.38 -17.99 9.70
C PRO A 156 6.61 -18.91 9.78
N GLU A 157 7.23 -19.00 10.96
CA GLU A 157 8.40 -19.83 11.21
C GLU A 157 8.05 -21.33 11.18
N GLU A 158 6.86 -21.70 11.68
CA GLU A 158 6.37 -23.09 11.61
C GLU A 158 5.99 -23.47 10.17
N LEU A 159 5.52 -22.51 9.37
CA LEU A 159 5.11 -22.72 7.99
C LEU A 159 6.30 -22.83 7.04
N ALA A 160 7.40 -22.14 7.30
CA ALA A 160 8.57 -22.10 6.44
C ALA A 160 9.06 -23.52 6.08
N GLY A 161 9.19 -23.79 4.77
CA GLY A 161 9.63 -25.10 4.24
C GLY A 161 8.60 -26.22 4.33
N LYS A 162 7.36 -25.96 4.74
CA LYS A 162 6.28 -26.95 4.78
C LYS A 162 5.60 -27.08 3.42
N SER A 163 4.94 -28.22 3.24
CA SER A 163 4.09 -28.50 2.09
C SER A 163 2.69 -28.84 2.56
N GLY A 164 1.67 -28.43 1.80
CA GLY A 164 0.27 -28.64 2.14
C GLY A 164 -0.63 -27.56 1.54
N GLU A 165 -1.87 -27.49 1.99
CA GLU A 165 -2.79 -26.40 1.68
C GLU A 165 -2.48 -25.22 2.61
N VAL A 166 -2.08 -24.09 2.04
CA VAL A 166 -1.74 -22.86 2.78
C VAL A 166 -2.81 -21.82 2.55
N THR A 167 -3.20 -21.14 3.63
CA THR A 167 -4.02 -19.91 3.56
C THR A 167 -3.20 -18.77 4.16
N ILE A 168 -3.13 -17.65 3.44
CA ILE A 168 -2.54 -16.39 3.90
C ILE A 168 -3.67 -15.36 3.94
N ARG A 169 -3.96 -14.82 5.11
CA ARG A 169 -5.01 -13.84 5.31
C ARG A 169 -4.43 -12.50 5.75
N PHE A 170 -4.83 -11.44 5.08
CA PHE A 170 -4.51 -10.05 5.37
C PHE A 170 -5.77 -9.40 5.93
N ASP A 171 -5.80 -9.15 7.22
CA ASP A 171 -6.86 -8.39 7.88
C ASP A 171 -6.41 -6.93 8.02
N TYR A 172 -7.28 -5.99 7.64
CA TYR A 172 -7.02 -4.55 7.73
C TYR A 172 -7.88 -3.90 8.78
N THR A 173 -7.28 -3.00 9.56
CA THR A 173 -7.99 -2.21 10.58
C THR A 173 -7.80 -0.73 10.28
N ASN A 174 -8.91 -0.03 10.09
CA ASN A 174 -8.91 1.43 9.97
C ASN A 174 -8.94 2.05 11.37
N ASN A 175 -7.95 2.89 11.67
CA ASN A 175 -7.79 3.54 12.98
C ASN A 175 -8.26 5.00 12.97
N GLN A 176 -8.74 5.52 11.82
CA GLN A 176 -9.13 6.92 11.70
C GLN A 176 -10.64 7.11 11.54
N LYS A 177 -11.21 7.92 12.42
CA LYS A 177 -12.59 8.39 12.34
C LYS A 177 -12.65 9.90 12.29
N VAL A 178 -13.68 10.41 11.66
CA VAL A 178 -14.05 11.83 11.64
C VAL A 178 -15.52 11.98 12.04
N THR A 179 -15.83 13.04 12.74
CA THR A 179 -17.23 13.38 13.03
C THR A 179 -17.81 14.13 11.84
N ALA A 180 -18.86 13.60 11.22
CA ALA A 180 -19.57 14.20 10.10
C ALA A 180 -21.04 14.45 10.46
N LYS A 181 -21.67 15.43 9.79
CA LYS A 181 -23.13 15.66 9.93
C LYS A 181 -23.87 14.83 8.89
N ILE A 182 -24.58 13.81 9.38
CA ILE A 182 -25.47 12.96 8.57
C ILE A 182 -26.90 13.19 9.03
N ASP A 183 -27.77 13.65 8.14
CA ASP A 183 -29.17 13.99 8.44
C ASP A 183 -29.34 14.94 9.65
N GLY A 184 -28.37 15.87 9.81
CA GLY A 184 -28.35 16.87 10.86
C GLY A 184 -27.89 16.39 12.23
N LYS A 185 -27.42 15.15 12.35
CA LYS A 185 -26.79 14.58 13.54
C LYS A 185 -25.29 14.47 13.35
N ASP A 186 -24.55 14.61 14.42
CA ASP A 186 -23.11 14.34 14.43
C ASP A 186 -22.92 12.83 14.59
N GLU A 187 -22.24 12.22 13.61
CA GLU A 187 -21.93 10.78 13.56
C GLU A 187 -20.45 10.58 13.30
N ASP A 188 -19.84 9.61 13.97
CA ASP A 188 -18.45 9.23 13.76
C ASP A 188 -18.37 8.18 12.66
N ILE A 189 -17.75 8.55 11.54
CA ILE A 189 -17.52 7.68 10.41
C ILE A 189 -16.04 7.46 10.21
N TYR A 190 -15.65 6.31 9.66
CA TYR A 190 -14.27 6.08 9.26
C TYR A 190 -13.89 6.92 8.04
N VAL A 191 -12.66 7.46 8.05
CA VAL A 191 -12.06 8.02 6.83
C VAL A 191 -11.98 6.88 5.81
N PRO A 192 -12.50 7.05 4.59
CA PRO A 192 -12.50 5.96 3.61
C PRO A 192 -11.08 5.70 3.12
N PHE A 193 -10.56 4.51 3.42
CA PHE A 193 -9.31 3.99 2.87
C PHE A 193 -9.57 2.75 2.05
N MET A 194 -8.78 2.58 0.97
CA MET A 194 -8.65 1.36 0.22
C MET A 194 -7.25 0.79 0.45
N ALA A 195 -7.18 -0.49 0.79
CA ALA A 195 -5.95 -1.25 0.87
C ALA A 195 -5.89 -2.20 -0.34
N VAL A 196 -4.79 -2.14 -1.10
CA VAL A 196 -4.52 -3.05 -2.22
C VAL A 196 -3.30 -3.89 -1.86
N SER A 197 -3.49 -5.19 -1.74
CA SER A 197 -2.42 -6.16 -1.45
C SER A 197 -1.88 -6.74 -2.73
N GLY A 198 -0.56 -6.91 -2.80
CA GLY A 198 0.11 -7.59 -3.90
C GLY A 198 1.13 -8.59 -3.38
N MET A 199 1.26 -9.73 -4.08
CA MET A 199 2.32 -10.69 -3.87
C MET A 199 2.64 -11.44 -5.16
N ILE A 200 3.88 -11.89 -5.27
CA ILE A 200 4.33 -12.76 -6.37
C ILE A 200 4.57 -14.14 -5.78
N LEU A 201 3.90 -15.15 -6.34
CA LEU A 201 4.01 -16.55 -5.96
C LEU A 201 4.71 -17.32 -7.07
N GLY A 202 5.78 -18.02 -6.74
CA GLY A 202 6.57 -18.83 -7.67
C GLY A 202 5.95 -20.20 -7.97
N ASP A 203 6.71 -21.04 -8.67
CA ASP A 203 6.32 -22.38 -9.15
C ASP A 203 5.96 -23.36 -8.02
N GLU A 204 6.41 -23.08 -6.79
CA GLU A 204 6.07 -23.87 -5.61
C GLU A 204 4.59 -23.75 -5.19
N PHE A 205 3.86 -22.76 -5.72
CA PHE A 205 2.45 -22.56 -5.47
C PHE A 205 1.59 -23.02 -6.64
N SER A 206 0.53 -23.74 -6.36
CA SER A 206 -0.45 -24.21 -7.33
C SER A 206 -1.87 -24.11 -6.77
N ASP A 207 -2.88 -24.23 -7.65
CA ASP A 207 -4.31 -24.15 -7.27
C ASP A 207 -4.60 -22.87 -6.44
N ILE A 208 -4.12 -21.72 -6.93
CA ILE A 208 -4.21 -20.44 -6.21
C ILE A 208 -5.63 -19.88 -6.35
N GLU A 209 -6.26 -19.63 -5.22
CA GLU A 209 -7.57 -18.97 -5.10
C GLU A 209 -7.41 -17.69 -4.27
N VAL A 210 -8.09 -16.63 -4.66
CA VAL A 210 -8.05 -15.33 -3.96
C VAL A 210 -9.45 -14.87 -3.65
N GLU A 211 -9.74 -14.65 -2.38
CA GLU A 211 -10.97 -13.99 -1.94
C GLU A 211 -10.70 -12.48 -1.83
N ASN A 212 -11.59 -11.68 -2.42
CA ASN A 212 -11.48 -10.23 -2.57
C ASN A 212 -10.27 -9.82 -3.42
N GLY A 213 -10.08 -10.52 -4.54
CA GLY A 213 -8.97 -10.25 -5.44
C GLY A 213 -8.95 -11.17 -6.66
N LYS A 214 -7.83 -11.14 -7.37
CA LYS A 214 -7.60 -11.95 -8.58
C LYS A 214 -6.17 -12.48 -8.64
N VAL A 215 -5.97 -13.50 -9.45
CA VAL A 215 -4.65 -14.06 -9.81
C VAL A 215 -4.41 -13.77 -11.28
N ILE A 216 -3.24 -13.25 -11.59
CA ILE A 216 -2.73 -13.08 -12.96
C ILE A 216 -1.52 -13.97 -13.09
N SER A 217 -1.46 -14.85 -14.10
CA SER A 217 -0.37 -15.81 -14.28
C SER A 217 0.28 -15.61 -15.64
N ASP A 218 1.63 -15.56 -15.66
CA ASP A 218 2.44 -15.57 -16.89
C ASP A 218 2.94 -16.97 -17.28
N GLY A 219 2.51 -17.99 -16.52
CA GLY A 219 2.95 -19.38 -16.69
C GLY A 219 4.18 -19.75 -15.85
N SER A 220 4.95 -18.79 -15.34
CA SER A 220 6.10 -19.00 -14.45
C SER A 220 5.90 -18.38 -13.08
N ASN A 221 5.24 -17.20 -13.03
CA ASN A 221 4.90 -16.52 -11.79
C ASN A 221 3.39 -16.28 -11.72
N ASN A 222 2.88 -16.18 -10.52
CA ASN A 222 1.50 -15.82 -10.27
C ASN A 222 1.50 -14.51 -9.47
N VAL A 223 1.00 -13.44 -10.08
CA VAL A 223 0.77 -12.17 -9.40
C VAL A 223 -0.60 -12.21 -8.77
N VAL A 224 -0.64 -12.09 -7.46
CA VAL A 224 -1.90 -12.00 -6.69
C VAL A 224 -2.15 -10.54 -6.35
N VAL A 225 -3.33 -10.04 -6.67
CA VAL A 225 -3.79 -8.71 -6.30
C VAL A 225 -5.13 -8.84 -5.58
N GLY A 226 -5.23 -8.25 -4.38
CA GLY A 226 -6.46 -8.21 -3.61
C GLY A 226 -6.74 -6.81 -3.08
N TYR A 227 -7.99 -6.52 -2.72
CA TYR A 227 -8.38 -5.23 -2.17
C TYR A 227 -9.26 -5.35 -0.94
N ALA A 228 -9.22 -4.31 -0.09
CA ALA A 228 -10.08 -4.18 1.08
C ALA A 228 -10.43 -2.70 1.32
N LEU A 229 -11.59 -2.47 1.94
CA LEU A 229 -12.14 -1.15 2.28
C LEU A 229 -12.46 -1.10 3.79
N PRO A 230 -11.42 -1.12 4.65
CA PRO A 230 -11.62 -1.29 6.08
C PRO A 230 -12.42 -0.13 6.71
N GLY A 231 -13.48 -0.49 7.47
CA GLY A 231 -14.36 0.46 8.15
C GLY A 231 -15.44 1.09 7.27
N LEU A 232 -15.43 0.85 5.95
CA LEU A 232 -16.43 1.44 5.05
C LEU A 232 -17.84 0.87 5.31
N LYS A 233 -17.94 -0.44 5.55
CA LYS A 233 -19.21 -1.11 5.86
C LYS A 233 -19.88 -0.51 7.09
N GLU A 234 -19.12 -0.27 8.16
CA GLU A 234 -19.61 0.37 9.37
C GLU A 234 -20.03 1.81 9.13
N SER A 235 -19.24 2.58 8.37
CA SER A 235 -19.56 3.98 8.05
C SER A 235 -20.83 4.12 7.24
N LEU A 236 -21.11 3.19 6.33
CA LEU A 236 -22.33 3.14 5.53
C LEU A 236 -23.51 2.51 6.29
N ASN A 237 -23.26 1.92 7.46
CA ASN A 237 -24.25 1.16 8.26
C ASN A 237 -24.99 0.09 7.43
N VAL A 238 -24.25 -0.58 6.55
CA VAL A 238 -24.76 -1.66 5.68
C VAL A 238 -24.27 -3.04 6.16
N LYS A 239 -25.04 -4.07 5.81
CA LYS A 239 -24.69 -5.46 6.06
C LYS A 239 -24.50 -6.18 4.73
N ASP A 240 -23.83 -7.32 4.73
CA ASP A 240 -23.62 -8.12 3.51
C ASP A 240 -24.95 -8.52 2.84
N ASP A 241 -26.01 -8.73 3.62
CA ASP A 241 -27.35 -9.06 3.13
C ASP A 241 -28.11 -7.85 2.49
N ASP A 242 -27.58 -6.63 2.63
CA ASP A 242 -28.19 -5.41 2.08
C ASP A 242 -27.82 -5.21 0.59
N PHE A 243 -26.86 -5.97 0.06
CA PHE A 243 -26.45 -5.91 -1.33
C PHE A 243 -27.10 -7.01 -2.16
N ASP A 244 -27.74 -6.63 -3.27
CA ASP A 244 -28.23 -7.59 -4.26
C ASP A 244 -27.06 -8.03 -5.16
N GLY A 245 -26.64 -9.28 -5.04
CA GLY A 245 -25.65 -9.89 -5.92
C GLY A 245 -24.23 -9.97 -5.35
N ASP A 246 -23.24 -9.89 -6.23
CA ASP A 246 -21.82 -10.18 -5.93
C ASP A 246 -21.04 -9.00 -5.35
N VAL A 247 -21.71 -7.90 -4.98
CA VAL A 247 -21.04 -6.72 -4.39
C VAL A 247 -20.76 -6.97 -2.92
N THR A 248 -19.48 -6.90 -2.54
CA THR A 248 -19.03 -6.98 -1.15
C THR A 248 -18.16 -5.77 -0.81
N ILE A 249 -18.19 -5.34 0.45
CA ILE A 249 -17.25 -4.34 0.99
C ILE A 249 -16.30 -5.09 1.93
N PRO A 250 -15.17 -5.62 1.42
CA PRO A 250 -14.29 -6.45 2.22
C PRO A 250 -13.39 -5.61 3.13
N ASP A 251 -13.03 -6.17 4.28
CA ASP A 251 -12.02 -5.64 5.20
C ASP A 251 -10.77 -6.53 5.28
N TYR A 252 -10.70 -7.56 4.43
CA TYR A 252 -9.59 -8.49 4.33
C TYR A 252 -9.35 -8.96 2.89
N VAL A 253 -8.17 -9.54 2.68
CA VAL A 253 -7.82 -10.35 1.50
C VAL A 253 -7.37 -11.72 1.98
N GLU A 254 -7.84 -12.80 1.34
CA GLU A 254 -7.42 -14.16 1.66
C GLU A 254 -6.93 -14.89 0.41
N VAL A 255 -5.77 -15.51 0.52
CA VAL A 255 -5.12 -16.27 -0.55
C VAL A 255 -4.99 -17.72 -0.10
N LYS A 256 -5.55 -18.66 -0.86
CA LYS A 256 -5.41 -20.11 -0.67
C LYS A 256 -4.60 -20.71 -1.81
N ALA A 257 -3.67 -21.58 -1.48
CA ALA A 257 -2.90 -22.30 -2.48
C ALA A 257 -2.39 -23.64 -1.95
N LYS A 258 -2.12 -24.59 -2.85
CA LYS A 258 -1.27 -25.72 -2.53
C LYS A 258 0.17 -25.33 -2.71
N VAL A 259 1.04 -25.70 -1.76
CA VAL A 259 2.44 -25.33 -1.79
C VAL A 259 3.35 -26.53 -1.55
N GLU A 260 4.49 -26.56 -2.27
CA GLU A 260 5.61 -27.46 -1.99
C GLU A 260 6.78 -26.65 -1.47
N ASN A 261 7.22 -26.90 -0.22
CA ASN A 261 8.33 -26.18 0.41
C ASN A 261 8.08 -24.66 0.55
N PHE A 262 7.06 -24.28 1.30
CA PHE A 262 6.60 -22.90 1.45
C PHE A 262 7.73 -21.89 1.65
N LYS A 263 7.76 -20.91 0.76
CA LYS A 263 8.62 -19.75 0.80
C LYS A 263 7.84 -18.55 0.28
N LEU A 264 7.76 -17.50 1.06
CA LEU A 264 7.13 -16.24 0.66
C LEU A 264 8.20 -15.14 0.70
N ASP A 265 8.51 -14.57 -0.45
CA ASP A 265 9.58 -13.56 -0.56
C ASP A 265 9.11 -12.21 -0.02
N THR A 266 8.21 -11.56 -0.71
CA THR A 266 7.75 -10.22 -0.33
C THR A 266 6.26 -10.08 -0.63
N THR A 267 5.54 -9.48 0.31
CA THR A 267 4.18 -8.98 0.09
C THR A 267 4.18 -7.47 0.23
N MET A 268 3.30 -6.82 -0.50
CA MET A 268 3.14 -5.38 -0.48
C MET A 268 1.67 -5.03 -0.25
N THR A 269 1.41 -3.99 0.52
CA THR A 269 0.09 -3.37 0.61
C THR A 269 0.21 -1.88 0.36
N VAL A 270 -0.57 -1.39 -0.58
CA VAL A 270 -0.78 0.04 -0.84
C VAL A 270 -2.07 0.44 -0.13
N VAL A 271 -2.00 1.46 0.74
CA VAL A 271 -3.21 2.04 1.34
C VAL A 271 -3.35 3.48 0.86
N MET A 272 -4.51 3.80 0.31
CA MET A 272 -4.79 5.13 -0.23
C MET A 272 -6.15 5.63 0.25
N ASN A 273 -6.35 6.94 0.22
CA ASN A 273 -7.65 7.54 0.50
C ASN A 273 -8.61 7.21 -0.65
N ALA A 274 -9.75 6.59 -0.32
CA ALA A 274 -10.74 6.14 -1.29
C ALA A 274 -11.82 7.18 -1.59
N THR A 275 -11.74 8.41 -1.06
CA THR A 275 -12.78 9.44 -1.24
C THR A 275 -13.07 9.72 -2.72
N ASN A 276 -12.04 9.70 -3.57
CA ASN A 276 -12.19 9.95 -4.99
C ASN A 276 -12.84 8.77 -5.74
N PHE A 277 -12.80 7.56 -5.19
CA PHE A 277 -13.44 6.36 -5.77
C PHE A 277 -14.90 6.21 -5.32
N ILE A 278 -15.30 6.89 -4.24
CA ILE A 278 -16.66 6.81 -3.66
C ILE A 278 -17.46 8.08 -4.00
N SER A 279 -16.98 8.91 -4.94
CA SER A 279 -17.64 10.18 -5.26
C SER A 279 -19.04 9.97 -5.84
N ALA A 280 -19.99 10.80 -5.36
CA ALA A 280 -21.43 10.67 -5.57
C ALA A 280 -21.96 11.07 -6.97
N ASP A 281 -21.13 11.07 -8.01
CA ASP A 281 -21.57 11.43 -9.37
C ASP A 281 -22.23 10.27 -10.15
N GLY A 282 -22.60 9.19 -9.46
CA GLY A 282 -23.53 8.17 -9.99
C GLY A 282 -22.90 7.16 -10.94
N GLU A 283 -21.60 7.13 -11.10
CA GLU A 283 -20.90 6.01 -11.73
C GLU A 283 -20.61 4.95 -10.66
N ASP A 284 -20.94 3.71 -10.98
CA ASP A 284 -20.77 2.56 -10.09
C ASP A 284 -19.27 2.41 -9.76
N PRO A 285 -18.87 2.52 -8.47
CA PRO A 285 -17.47 2.37 -8.10
C PRO A 285 -16.89 1.00 -8.43
N THR A 286 -17.74 -0.01 -8.68
CA THR A 286 -17.29 -1.34 -9.08
C THR A 286 -16.77 -1.38 -10.51
N THR A 287 -17.24 -0.53 -11.42
CA THR A 287 -16.74 -0.45 -12.80
C THR A 287 -15.30 0.07 -12.84
N SER A 288 -14.92 0.97 -11.95
CA SER A 288 -13.54 1.49 -11.86
C SER A 288 -12.54 0.45 -11.32
N ILE A 289 -13.02 -0.55 -10.59
CA ILE A 289 -12.20 -1.65 -10.03
C ILE A 289 -12.12 -2.81 -11.03
N GLU A 290 -13.17 -3.01 -11.86
CA GLU A 290 -13.16 -4.03 -12.91
C GLU A 290 -12.27 -3.67 -14.11
N ASP A 291 -12.02 -2.37 -14.33
CA ASP A 291 -11.15 -1.85 -15.40
C ASP A 291 -9.68 -1.69 -14.94
N MET A 292 -9.35 -1.97 -13.67
CA MET A 292 -7.99 -2.07 -13.12
C MET A 292 -7.58 -3.54 -13.00
#